data_106ef9e195d2d02e9b0840264693a7e7
#
_entry.id   106ef9e195d2d02e9b0840264693a7e7
#
_cell.length_a   1.000
_cell.length_b   1.000
_cell.length_c   1.000
_cell.angle_alpha   90.00
_cell.angle_beta   90.00
_cell.angle_gamma   90.00
#
_symmetry.space_group_name_H-M   'P 1'
#
loop_
_entity.id
_entity.type
_entity.pdbx_description
1 polymer ?
#
loop_
_entity_poly.entity_id
_entity_poly.type
_entity_poly.pdbx_seq_one_letter_code
_entity_poly.pdbx_strand_id
1 'polypeptide(L)'
;MKSPICSFDAKSGVLCSKCEARLDSAAISQDDVDASIKLTKIADHSQEVNKFSLIRGVRVDRDFVLVLRSPDVSVVRGSSQITDTIESEFGQKVWFVESEASDRRFIENLFHPAKVLSINLVWLPDGSKLTKVVIAGNPKLRLDVEKVQKIANTVRNIELLVEFESSK
;
A
#
# COMPACT_ATOMS: atom_id res chain seq x y z
N MET A 1 -13.53 10.75 -6.64
CA MET A 1 -12.49 9.75 -6.44
C MET A 1 -12.49 8.76 -7.60
N LYS A 2 -11.31 8.35 -8.05
CA LYS A 2 -11.17 7.29 -9.04
C LYS A 2 -10.79 5.99 -8.33
N SER A 3 -11.32 4.87 -8.80
CA SER A 3 -11.05 3.56 -8.22
C SER A 3 -11.10 2.46 -9.28
N PRO A 4 -10.68 1.23 -8.94
CA PRO A 4 -10.73 0.10 -9.89
C PRO A 4 -12.14 -0.26 -10.38
N ILE A 5 -13.19 0.10 -9.64
CA ILE A 5 -14.58 -0.10 -10.08
C ILE A 5 -15.23 1.25 -10.42
N CYS A 6 -16.35 1.23 -11.11
CA CYS A 6 -17.03 2.46 -11.46
C CYS A 6 -17.61 3.16 -10.22
N SER A 7 -17.80 4.47 -10.32
CA SER A 7 -18.23 5.29 -9.19
C SER A 7 -19.62 4.88 -8.66
N PHE A 8 -20.51 4.46 -9.52
CA PHE A 8 -21.84 3.99 -9.11
C PHE A 8 -21.73 2.74 -8.21
N ASP A 9 -20.92 1.77 -8.62
CA ASP A 9 -20.72 0.54 -7.86
C ASP A 9 -20.01 0.80 -6.55
N ALA A 10 -19.04 1.69 -6.55
CA ALA A 10 -18.31 2.06 -5.34
C ALA A 10 -19.24 2.71 -4.29
N LYS A 11 -20.23 3.47 -4.73
CA LYS A 11 -21.22 4.11 -3.85
C LYS A 11 -22.31 3.14 -3.41
N SER A 12 -22.81 2.31 -4.32
CA SER A 12 -23.93 1.40 -4.01
C SER A 12 -23.49 0.15 -3.27
N GLY A 13 -22.25 -0.28 -3.43
CA GLY A 13 -21.74 -1.53 -2.89
C GLY A 13 -22.14 -2.77 -3.69
N VAL A 14 -22.79 -2.57 -4.86
CA VAL A 14 -23.24 -3.67 -5.73
C VAL A 14 -22.56 -3.50 -7.09
N LEU A 15 -21.96 -4.58 -7.60
CA LEU A 15 -21.23 -4.53 -8.86
C LEU A 15 -22.19 -4.60 -10.05
N CYS A 16 -21.96 -3.73 -11.06
CA CYS A 16 -22.60 -3.83 -12.35
C CYS A 16 -21.99 -4.98 -13.16
N SER A 17 -22.63 -5.32 -14.29
CA SER A 17 -22.17 -6.44 -15.12
C SER A 17 -20.74 -6.28 -15.62
N LYS A 18 -20.30 -5.04 -15.91
CA LYS A 18 -18.92 -4.76 -16.37
C LYS A 18 -17.89 -4.98 -15.26
N CYS A 19 -18.15 -4.45 -14.07
CA CYS A 19 -17.23 -4.62 -12.94
C CYS A 19 -17.20 -6.08 -12.48
N GLU A 20 -18.34 -6.75 -12.46
CA GLU A 20 -18.43 -8.18 -12.13
C GLU A 20 -17.62 -9.02 -13.13
N ALA A 21 -17.72 -8.73 -14.42
CA ALA A 21 -16.93 -9.42 -15.45
C ALA A 21 -15.43 -9.21 -15.25
N ARG A 22 -15.02 -8.01 -14.86
CA ARG A 22 -13.60 -7.72 -14.56
C ARG A 22 -13.11 -8.48 -13.33
N LEU A 23 -13.96 -8.62 -12.33
CA LEU A 23 -13.65 -9.42 -11.15
C LEU A 23 -13.54 -10.91 -11.50
N ASP A 24 -14.47 -11.43 -12.28
CA ASP A 24 -14.48 -12.83 -12.71
C ASP A 24 -13.28 -13.18 -13.59
N SER A 25 -12.81 -12.23 -14.42
CA SER A 25 -11.63 -12.41 -15.27
C SER A 25 -10.30 -12.13 -14.55
N ALA A 26 -10.35 -11.78 -13.28
CA ALA A 26 -9.20 -11.39 -12.47
C ALA A 26 -8.48 -10.10 -12.96
N ALA A 27 -9.15 -9.27 -13.76
CA ALA A 27 -8.65 -7.94 -14.10
C ALA A 27 -8.61 -7.02 -12.87
N ILE A 28 -9.51 -7.24 -11.93
CA ILE A 28 -9.49 -6.65 -10.59
C ILE A 28 -9.68 -7.76 -9.56
N SER A 29 -9.27 -7.51 -8.31
CA SER A 29 -9.42 -8.45 -7.21
C SER A 29 -10.59 -8.07 -6.30
N GLN A 30 -11.02 -8.98 -5.44
CA GLN A 30 -12.02 -8.67 -4.41
C GLN A 30 -11.48 -7.58 -3.46
N ASP A 31 -10.18 -7.58 -3.18
CA ASP A 31 -9.56 -6.54 -2.35
C ASP A 31 -9.67 -5.16 -3.02
N ASP A 32 -9.54 -5.09 -4.34
CA ASP A 32 -9.75 -3.85 -5.09
C ASP A 32 -11.18 -3.34 -4.91
N VAL A 33 -12.15 -4.23 -4.97
CA VAL A 33 -13.58 -3.91 -4.79
C VAL A 33 -13.83 -3.41 -3.37
N ASP A 34 -13.35 -4.13 -2.37
CA ASP A 34 -13.53 -3.77 -0.95
C ASP A 34 -12.90 -2.42 -0.64
N ALA A 35 -11.69 -2.19 -1.12
CA ALA A 35 -10.99 -0.92 -0.94
C ALA A 35 -11.73 0.24 -1.60
N SER A 36 -12.24 0.02 -2.81
CA SER A 36 -12.99 1.04 -3.56
C SER A 36 -14.24 1.47 -2.80
N ILE A 37 -14.99 0.52 -2.29
CA ILE A 37 -16.23 0.79 -1.54
C ILE A 37 -15.93 1.54 -0.25
N LYS A 38 -14.98 1.07 0.53
CA LYS A 38 -14.62 1.68 1.82
C LYS A 38 -14.07 3.08 1.66
N LEU A 39 -13.18 3.27 0.69
CA LEU A 39 -12.57 4.58 0.45
C LEU A 39 -13.60 5.58 -0.08
N THR A 40 -14.54 5.13 -0.90
CA THR A 40 -15.61 5.99 -1.42
C THR A 40 -16.53 6.49 -0.31
N LYS A 41 -16.80 5.69 0.72
CA LYS A 41 -17.57 6.15 1.89
C LYS A 41 -16.88 7.32 2.57
N ILE A 42 -15.56 7.27 2.69
CA ILE A 42 -14.78 8.37 3.27
C ILE A 42 -14.81 9.58 2.35
N ALA A 43 -14.69 9.37 1.04
CA ALA A 43 -14.67 10.42 0.04
C ALA A 43 -15.94 11.26 0.04
N ASP A 44 -17.08 10.66 0.39
CA ASP A 44 -18.36 11.38 0.50
C ASP A 44 -18.34 12.45 1.61
N HIS A 45 -17.44 12.34 2.55
CA HIS A 45 -17.32 13.24 3.71
C HIS A 45 -15.96 13.95 3.79
N SER A 46 -15.07 13.73 2.83
CA SER A 46 -13.72 14.32 2.82
C SER A 46 -13.36 14.79 1.42
N GLN A 47 -13.16 16.11 1.27
CA GLN A 47 -12.77 16.71 0.00
C GLN A 47 -11.39 16.22 -0.46
N GLU A 48 -10.48 16.01 0.48
CA GLU A 48 -9.13 15.52 0.19
C GLU A 48 -9.18 14.10 -0.39
N VAL A 49 -9.89 13.20 0.29
CA VAL A 49 -10.02 11.81 -0.16
C VAL A 49 -10.80 11.70 -1.47
N ASN A 50 -11.74 12.60 -1.68
CA ASN A 50 -12.52 12.61 -2.94
C ASN A 50 -11.64 12.91 -4.18
N LYS A 51 -10.46 13.47 -4.00
CA LYS A 51 -9.50 13.71 -5.09
C LYS A 51 -8.55 12.56 -5.32
N PHE A 52 -8.59 11.53 -4.50
CA PHE A 52 -7.66 10.40 -4.60
C PHE A 52 -7.95 9.53 -5.83
N SER A 53 -6.90 8.89 -6.31
CA SER A 53 -6.99 7.84 -7.32
C SER A 53 -6.46 6.55 -6.71
N LEU A 54 -7.37 5.67 -6.39
CA LEU A 54 -7.03 4.34 -5.91
C LEU A 54 -6.72 3.45 -7.12
N ILE A 55 -5.51 2.93 -7.18
CA ILE A 55 -5.05 2.09 -8.28
C ILE A 55 -5.28 0.62 -7.96
N ARG A 56 -4.99 0.23 -6.72
CA ARG A 56 -5.09 -1.15 -6.29
C ARG A 56 -5.27 -1.24 -4.78
N GLY A 57 -5.97 -2.27 -4.32
CA GLY A 57 -6.04 -2.66 -2.92
C GLY A 57 -5.55 -4.09 -2.75
N VAL A 58 -4.77 -4.35 -1.70
CA VAL A 58 -4.23 -5.68 -1.43
C VAL A 58 -4.29 -5.96 0.06
N ARG A 59 -4.95 -7.06 0.43
CA ARG A 59 -4.94 -7.53 1.81
C ARG A 59 -3.72 -8.40 2.05
N VAL A 60 -2.96 -8.08 3.10
CA VAL A 60 -1.80 -8.87 3.52
C VAL A 60 -1.99 -9.22 4.99
N ASP A 61 -2.30 -10.48 5.27
CA ASP A 61 -2.68 -10.97 6.59
C ASP A 61 -3.83 -10.14 7.19
N ARG A 62 -3.57 -9.43 8.29
CA ARG A 62 -4.57 -8.59 8.96
C ARG A 62 -4.47 -7.11 8.57
N ASP A 63 -3.56 -6.78 7.66
CA ASP A 63 -3.33 -5.41 7.22
C ASP A 63 -3.84 -5.22 5.80
N PHE A 64 -4.04 -3.98 5.41
CA PHE A 64 -4.47 -3.63 4.07
C PHE A 64 -3.48 -2.66 3.43
N VAL A 65 -3.15 -2.88 2.16
CA VAL A 65 -2.26 -1.99 1.40
C VAL A 65 -3.07 -1.26 0.36
N LEU A 66 -3.02 0.06 0.38
CA LEU A 66 -3.63 0.91 -0.63
C LEU A 66 -2.54 1.47 -1.54
N VAL A 67 -2.66 1.18 -2.82
CA VAL A 67 -1.79 1.73 -3.85
C VAL A 67 -2.49 2.95 -4.44
N LEU A 68 -1.96 4.12 -4.14
CA LEU A 68 -2.50 5.41 -4.54
C LEU A 68 -1.49 6.13 -5.44
N ARG A 69 -1.92 7.21 -6.07
CA ARG A 69 -0.99 8.08 -6.80
C ARG A 69 -0.10 8.83 -5.81
N SER A 70 1.10 9.22 -6.28
CA SER A 70 2.08 9.89 -5.42
C SER A 70 1.55 11.12 -4.69
N PRO A 71 0.80 12.05 -5.33
CA PRO A 71 0.24 13.19 -4.62
C PRO A 71 -0.72 12.80 -3.49
N ASP A 72 -1.48 11.74 -3.69
CA ASP A 72 -2.45 11.26 -2.70
C ASP A 72 -1.75 10.71 -1.46
N VAL A 73 -0.67 9.95 -1.65
CA VAL A 73 0.14 9.44 -0.54
C VAL A 73 0.72 10.58 0.28
N SER A 74 1.18 11.64 -0.38
CA SER A 74 1.70 12.82 0.32
C SER A 74 0.62 13.49 1.18
N VAL A 75 -0.62 13.56 0.69
CA VAL A 75 -1.74 14.11 1.46
C VAL A 75 -2.03 13.27 2.70
N VAL A 76 -2.07 11.94 2.54
CA VAL A 76 -2.30 11.03 3.67
C VAL A 76 -1.21 11.20 4.73
N ARG A 77 0.05 11.25 4.31
CA ARG A 77 1.18 11.38 5.24
C ARG A 77 1.24 12.75 5.93
N GLY A 78 0.67 13.76 5.31
CA GLY A 78 0.57 15.10 5.88
C GLY A 78 -0.56 15.26 6.89
N SER A 79 -1.44 14.26 7.04
CA SER A 79 -2.61 14.36 7.92
C SER A 79 -2.86 13.06 8.67
N SER A 80 -2.58 13.06 9.96
CA SER A 80 -2.90 11.93 10.83
C SER A 80 -4.41 11.67 10.92
N GLN A 81 -5.23 12.72 10.78
CA GLN A 81 -6.69 12.60 10.79
C GLN A 81 -7.19 11.76 9.62
N ILE A 82 -6.63 11.96 8.41
CA ILE A 82 -7.01 11.17 7.23
C ILE A 82 -6.59 9.72 7.43
N THR A 83 -5.37 9.48 7.90
CA THR A 83 -4.89 8.12 8.18
C THR A 83 -5.79 7.42 9.20
N ASP A 84 -6.11 8.08 10.29
CA ASP A 84 -6.97 7.51 11.36
C ASP A 84 -8.37 7.21 10.83
N THR A 85 -8.93 8.09 10.01
CA THR A 85 -10.25 7.89 9.40
C THR A 85 -10.24 6.67 8.48
N ILE A 86 -9.21 6.53 7.66
CA ILE A 86 -9.08 5.38 6.75
C ILE A 86 -8.92 4.09 7.54
N GLU A 87 -8.04 4.05 8.52
CA GLU A 87 -7.84 2.85 9.34
C GLU A 87 -9.09 2.46 10.12
N SER A 88 -9.85 3.44 10.59
CA SER A 88 -11.12 3.22 11.27
C SER A 88 -12.16 2.58 10.33
N GLU A 89 -12.30 3.08 9.10
CA GLU A 89 -13.24 2.53 8.12
C GLU A 89 -12.84 1.12 7.68
N PHE A 90 -11.54 0.87 7.50
CA PHE A 90 -11.04 -0.44 7.13
C PHE A 90 -11.03 -1.44 8.30
N GLY A 91 -11.02 -0.94 9.55
CA GLY A 91 -10.99 -1.79 10.74
C GLY A 91 -9.66 -2.52 10.94
N GLN A 92 -8.58 -2.01 10.34
CA GLN A 92 -7.27 -2.63 10.38
C GLN A 92 -6.19 -1.61 10.02
N LYS A 93 -4.93 -1.98 10.23
CA LYS A 93 -3.82 -1.13 9.82
C LYS A 93 -3.77 -1.04 8.30
N VAL A 94 -3.56 0.17 7.79
CA VAL A 94 -3.49 0.45 6.36
C VAL A 94 -2.12 1.00 6.00
N TRP A 95 -1.53 0.43 4.96
CA TRP A 95 -0.26 0.86 4.38
C TRP A 95 -0.52 1.62 3.10
N PHE A 96 0.25 2.69 2.86
CA PHE A 96 0.09 3.54 1.69
C PHE A 96 1.33 3.47 0.82
N VAL A 97 1.14 3.16 -0.46
CA VAL A 97 2.21 2.95 -1.43
C VAL A 97 1.89 3.75 -2.69
N GLU A 98 2.91 4.35 -3.27
CA GLU A 98 2.79 5.11 -4.52
C GLU A 98 2.76 4.17 -5.73
N SER A 99 1.77 4.34 -6.61
CA SER A 99 1.54 3.44 -7.75
C SER A 99 2.66 3.49 -8.81
N GLU A 100 3.23 4.67 -9.02
CA GLU A 100 4.24 4.89 -10.06
C GLU A 100 5.65 4.94 -9.50
N ALA A 101 5.83 4.46 -8.27
CA ALA A 101 7.12 4.50 -7.60
C ALA A 101 8.10 3.49 -8.22
N SER A 102 9.37 3.89 -8.32
CA SER A 102 10.47 2.95 -8.56
C SER A 102 10.53 1.94 -7.40
N ASP A 103 11.25 0.84 -7.59
CA ASP A 103 11.43 -0.14 -6.51
C ASP A 103 12.05 0.49 -5.26
N ARG A 104 13.01 1.40 -5.46
CA ARG A 104 13.59 2.15 -4.34
C ARG A 104 12.55 2.95 -3.59
N ARG A 105 11.72 3.73 -4.30
CA ARG A 105 10.67 4.56 -3.69
C ARG A 105 9.60 3.70 -3.03
N PHE A 106 9.25 2.59 -3.64
CA PHE A 106 8.32 1.61 -3.07
C PHE A 106 8.82 1.09 -1.72
N ILE A 107 10.09 0.70 -1.65
CA ILE A 107 10.71 0.23 -0.41
C ILE A 107 10.75 1.34 0.64
N GLU A 108 11.09 2.56 0.25
CA GLU A 108 11.06 3.70 1.15
C GLU A 108 9.65 3.95 1.72
N ASN A 109 8.61 3.78 0.89
CA ASN A 109 7.21 3.88 1.34
C ASN A 109 6.88 2.85 2.42
N LEU A 110 7.36 1.63 2.29
CA LEU A 110 7.09 0.56 3.25
C LEU A 110 7.76 0.80 4.60
N PHE A 111 8.92 1.42 4.60
CA PHE A 111 9.67 1.68 5.83
C PHE A 111 9.36 3.04 6.47
N HIS A 112 8.62 3.90 5.77
CA HIS A 112 8.27 5.20 6.33
C HIS A 112 7.66 5.09 7.74
N PRO A 113 8.03 5.90 8.74
CA PRO A 113 8.94 7.05 8.66
C PRO A 113 10.43 6.72 8.88
N ALA A 114 10.81 5.45 8.94
CA ALA A 114 12.21 5.07 9.08
C ALA A 114 13.01 5.45 7.84
N LYS A 115 14.26 5.83 8.04
CA LYS A 115 15.13 6.23 6.95
C LYS A 115 15.83 5.02 6.35
N VAL A 116 15.69 4.84 5.05
CA VAL A 116 16.42 3.83 4.28
C VAL A 116 17.78 4.40 3.91
N LEU A 117 18.84 3.76 4.36
CA LEU A 117 20.23 4.21 4.14
C LEU A 117 20.79 3.68 2.84
N SER A 118 20.55 2.40 2.52
CA SER A 118 21.01 1.81 1.27
C SER A 118 20.10 0.68 0.82
N ILE A 119 20.08 0.47 -0.49
CA ILE A 119 19.36 -0.63 -1.13
C ILE A 119 20.32 -1.25 -2.14
N ASN A 120 20.59 -2.55 -1.99
CA ASN A 120 21.49 -3.29 -2.87
C ASN A 120 20.82 -4.55 -3.37
N LEU A 121 20.99 -4.82 -4.65
CA LEU A 121 20.52 -6.05 -5.27
C LEU A 121 21.60 -7.12 -5.14
N VAL A 122 21.24 -8.25 -4.55
CA VAL A 122 22.15 -9.38 -4.36
C VAL A 122 21.66 -10.56 -5.20
N TRP A 123 22.54 -11.12 -6.02
CA TRP A 123 22.25 -12.33 -6.79
C TRP A 123 22.71 -13.56 -6.01
N LEU A 124 21.81 -14.51 -5.84
CA LEU A 124 22.11 -15.76 -5.16
C LEU A 124 22.62 -16.82 -6.16
N PRO A 125 23.35 -17.86 -5.68
CA PRO A 125 23.90 -18.89 -6.57
C PRO A 125 22.86 -19.64 -7.40
N ASP A 126 21.60 -19.70 -6.93
CA ASP A 126 20.50 -20.34 -7.64
C ASP A 126 19.87 -19.46 -8.74
N GLY A 127 20.41 -18.26 -8.96
CA GLY A 127 19.90 -17.30 -9.94
C GLY A 127 18.81 -16.37 -9.43
N SER A 128 18.34 -16.54 -8.20
CA SER A 128 17.34 -15.66 -7.61
C SER A 128 17.95 -14.34 -7.16
N LYS A 129 17.09 -13.32 -7.01
CA LYS A 129 17.48 -11.99 -6.56
C LYS A 129 16.99 -11.74 -5.14
N LEU A 130 17.84 -11.11 -4.35
CA LEU A 130 17.49 -10.65 -3.01
C LEU A 130 17.81 -9.16 -2.93
N THR A 131 16.88 -8.35 -2.43
CA THR A 131 17.11 -6.92 -2.24
C THR A 131 17.47 -6.68 -0.78
N LYS A 132 18.72 -6.28 -0.55
CA LYS A 132 19.23 -5.96 0.78
C LYS A 132 18.96 -4.50 1.10
N VAL A 133 18.27 -4.24 2.20
CA VAL A 133 17.92 -2.90 2.65
C VAL A 133 18.56 -2.65 4.01
N VAL A 134 19.29 -1.56 4.13
CA VAL A 134 19.87 -1.10 5.39
C VAL A 134 19.09 0.11 5.88
N ILE A 135 18.61 0.05 7.11
CA ILE A 135 17.74 1.04 7.71
C ILE A 135 18.43 1.67 8.91
N ALA A 136 18.24 2.97 9.07
CA ALA A 136 18.73 3.67 10.26
C ALA A 136 18.09 3.11 11.53
N GLY A 137 18.91 2.69 12.48
CA GLY A 137 18.43 2.20 13.76
C GLY A 137 17.80 3.33 14.56
N ASN A 138 16.51 3.21 14.85
CA ASN A 138 15.81 4.13 15.74
C ASN A 138 15.00 3.30 16.75
N PRO A 139 15.41 3.26 18.03
CA PRO A 139 14.74 2.43 19.03
C PRO A 139 13.31 2.87 19.34
N LYS A 140 12.92 4.07 18.93
CA LYS A 140 11.55 4.57 19.09
C LYS A 140 10.61 4.10 17.97
N LEU A 141 11.16 3.62 16.86
CA LEU A 141 10.37 3.11 15.74
C LEU A 141 10.25 1.59 15.86
N ARG A 142 9.03 1.12 16.02
CA ARG A 142 8.73 -0.31 15.97
C ARG A 142 8.33 -0.65 14.55
N LEU A 143 9.24 -1.32 13.85
CA LEU A 143 8.99 -1.82 12.50
C LEU A 143 8.71 -3.32 12.58
N ASP A 144 7.60 -3.74 11.98
CA ASP A 144 7.33 -5.15 11.77
C ASP A 144 8.00 -5.57 10.46
N VAL A 145 9.24 -6.03 10.56
CA VAL A 145 10.07 -6.41 9.41
C VAL A 145 9.43 -7.54 8.62
N GLU A 146 8.87 -8.53 9.30
CA GLU A 146 8.21 -9.67 8.64
C GLU A 146 7.02 -9.20 7.80
N LYS A 147 6.24 -8.26 8.31
CA LYS A 147 5.11 -7.70 7.58
C LYS A 147 5.58 -6.92 6.36
N VAL A 148 6.62 -6.11 6.48
CA VAL A 148 7.18 -5.36 5.36
C VAL A 148 7.69 -6.31 4.28
N GLN A 149 8.37 -7.38 4.66
CA GLN A 149 8.83 -8.41 3.73
C GLN A 149 7.67 -9.07 2.98
N LYS A 150 6.59 -9.40 3.69
CA LYS A 150 5.40 -9.98 3.08
C LYS A 150 4.73 -9.02 2.11
N ILE A 151 4.59 -7.75 2.48
CA ILE A 151 3.98 -6.74 1.62
C ILE A 151 4.80 -6.56 0.34
N ALA A 152 6.11 -6.43 0.46
CA ALA A 152 7.00 -6.28 -0.70
C ALA A 152 6.87 -7.45 -1.66
N ASN A 153 6.82 -8.66 -1.13
CA ASN A 153 6.69 -9.86 -1.96
C ASN A 153 5.29 -9.95 -2.59
N THR A 154 4.25 -9.66 -1.84
CA THR A 154 2.86 -9.75 -2.32
C THR A 154 2.55 -8.70 -3.38
N VAL A 155 2.99 -7.46 -3.18
CA VAL A 155 2.65 -6.32 -4.05
C VAL A 155 3.53 -6.27 -5.29
N ARG A 156 4.84 -6.51 -5.16
CA ARG A 156 5.80 -6.39 -6.27
C ARG A 156 6.72 -7.57 -6.48
N ASN A 157 6.47 -8.66 -5.77
CA ASN A 157 7.31 -9.86 -5.88
C ASN A 157 8.80 -9.57 -5.59
N ILE A 158 9.05 -8.69 -4.63
CA ILE A 158 10.39 -8.32 -4.18
C ILE A 158 10.70 -9.07 -2.89
N GLU A 159 11.81 -9.80 -2.86
CA GLU A 159 12.31 -10.44 -1.64
C GLU A 159 13.27 -9.49 -0.94
N LEU A 160 12.98 -9.15 0.31
CA LEU A 160 13.77 -8.22 1.10
C LEU A 160 14.59 -8.93 2.16
N LEU A 161 15.85 -8.54 2.28
CA LEU A 161 16.68 -8.78 3.46
C LEU A 161 16.87 -7.44 4.16
N VAL A 162 16.42 -7.33 5.40
CA VAL A 162 16.45 -6.07 6.14
C VAL A 162 17.55 -6.13 7.21
N GLU A 163 18.42 -5.13 7.20
CA GLU A 163 19.46 -4.95 8.22
C GLU A 163 19.31 -3.57 8.83
N PHE A 164 19.57 -3.49 10.12
CA PHE A 164 19.60 -2.22 10.84
C PHE A 164 21.03 -1.77 10.99
N GLU A 165 21.30 -0.48 10.72
CA GLU A 165 22.61 0.10 11.01
C GLU A 165 22.82 0.09 12.52
N SER A 166 23.92 -0.55 12.95
CA SER A 166 24.27 -0.52 14.36
C SER A 166 24.80 0.85 14.72
N SER A 167 24.11 1.57 15.61
CA SER A 167 24.63 2.78 16.19
C SER A 167 25.79 2.42 17.12
N LYS A 168 26.97 2.93 16.80
CA LYS A 168 28.09 2.86 17.72
C LYS A 168 27.96 3.94 18.77
#